data_29088e76dbedcf589dde747c454b1421
#
_entry.id   29088e76dbedcf589dde747c454b1421
#
_cell.length_a   1.000
_cell.length_b   1.000
_cell.length_c   1.000
_cell.angle_alpha   90.00
_cell.angle_beta   90.00
_cell.angle_gamma   90.00
#
_symmetry.space_group_name_H-M   'P 1'
#
loop_
_entity.id
_entity.type
_entity.pdbx_description
1 polymer ?
#
loop_
_entity_poly.entity_id
_entity_poly.type
_entity_poly.pdbx_seq_one_letter_code
_entity_poly.pdbx_strand_id
1 'polypeptide(L)'
;AETLMKSGRTDHLRYFLGKRRAFDECWQSYKMATRKGYDITDISLWCDYVDMLRRLNKDTHSPKYLCPADLKAEHDRRHTELNRQREREEIEQKQKKAMEDEKRFKELKSKFFGIHFTDGTIQVHVLESVREHLEEGATMHHCVFSNEYYLKEDSLILSATIGGKRIETIEVSLQTLEV
;
A
#
# COMPACT_ATOMS: atom_id res chain seq x y z
N ALA A 1 13.99 -24.18 -24.49
CA ALA A 1 15.33 -24.64 -24.09
C ALA A 1 16.30 -24.56 -25.27
N GLU A 2 16.04 -25.24 -26.36
CA GLU A 2 16.93 -25.35 -27.53
C GLU A 2 17.37 -23.98 -28.12
N THR A 3 16.45 -23.04 -28.23
CA THR A 3 16.72 -21.68 -28.74
C THR A 3 17.73 -20.93 -27.83
N LEU A 4 17.62 -21.04 -26.52
CA LEU A 4 18.55 -20.42 -25.58
C LEU A 4 19.92 -21.09 -25.56
N MET A 5 19.96 -22.40 -25.73
CA MET A 5 21.22 -23.15 -25.85
C MET A 5 21.97 -22.77 -27.14
N LYS A 6 21.28 -22.70 -28.26
CA LYS A 6 21.87 -22.30 -29.56
C LYS A 6 22.38 -20.86 -29.58
N SER A 7 21.78 -19.97 -28.79
CA SER A 7 22.21 -18.57 -28.66
C SER A 7 23.28 -18.34 -27.59
N GLY A 8 23.78 -19.38 -26.94
CA GLY A 8 24.77 -19.26 -25.85
C GLY A 8 24.27 -18.66 -24.55
N ARG A 9 22.95 -18.43 -24.40
CA ARG A 9 22.32 -17.80 -23.22
C ARG A 9 21.97 -18.83 -22.15
N THR A 10 22.98 -19.56 -21.67
CA THR A 10 22.82 -20.66 -20.69
C THR A 10 22.32 -20.16 -19.34
N ASP A 11 22.70 -18.95 -18.93
CA ASP A 11 22.26 -18.36 -17.66
C ASP A 11 20.78 -18.00 -17.71
N HIS A 12 20.26 -17.50 -18.83
CA HIS A 12 18.83 -17.28 -19.04
C HIS A 12 18.04 -18.59 -19.02
N LEU A 13 18.60 -19.64 -19.64
CA LEU A 13 17.97 -20.97 -19.59
C LEU A 13 17.91 -21.47 -18.14
N ARG A 14 19.00 -21.39 -17.39
CA ARG A 14 19.05 -21.80 -15.98
C ARG A 14 18.04 -21.03 -15.13
N TYR A 15 17.93 -19.70 -15.33
CA TYR A 15 16.95 -18.87 -14.64
C TYR A 15 15.52 -19.34 -14.91
N PHE A 16 15.13 -19.54 -16.15
CA PHE A 16 13.78 -19.97 -16.54
C PHE A 16 13.45 -21.41 -16.08
N LEU A 17 14.45 -22.30 -16.09
CA LEU A 17 14.27 -23.66 -15.55
C LEU A 17 14.06 -23.65 -14.04
N GLY A 18 14.75 -22.77 -13.32
CA GLY A 18 14.63 -22.62 -11.86
C GLY A 18 13.36 -21.85 -11.43
N LYS A 19 12.80 -21.01 -12.30
CA LYS A 19 11.63 -20.15 -11.99
C LYS A 19 10.56 -20.30 -13.07
N ARG A 20 9.79 -21.39 -13.03
CA ARG A 20 8.75 -21.70 -14.02
C ARG A 20 7.73 -20.57 -14.18
N ARG A 21 7.31 -19.93 -13.09
CA ARG A 21 6.39 -18.79 -13.16
C ARG A 21 6.96 -17.64 -13.98
N ALA A 22 8.23 -17.29 -13.79
CA ALA A 22 8.88 -16.25 -14.60
C ALA A 22 8.94 -16.64 -16.08
N PHE A 23 9.11 -17.93 -16.41
CA PHE A 23 9.03 -18.41 -17.78
C PHE A 23 7.64 -18.17 -18.37
N ASP A 24 6.59 -18.65 -17.71
CA ASP A 24 5.22 -18.54 -18.21
C ASP A 24 4.80 -17.08 -18.42
N GLU A 25 5.18 -16.21 -17.50
CA GLU A 25 4.81 -14.79 -17.51
C GLU A 25 5.67 -13.91 -18.43
N CYS A 26 6.96 -14.20 -18.59
CA CYS A 26 7.89 -13.33 -19.32
C CYS A 26 8.34 -13.85 -20.68
N TRP A 27 8.10 -15.12 -21.01
CA TRP A 27 8.66 -15.75 -22.21
C TRP A 27 8.28 -15.06 -23.52
N GLN A 28 7.04 -14.62 -23.67
CA GLN A 28 6.60 -13.92 -24.88
C GLN A 28 7.31 -12.58 -25.04
N SER A 29 7.36 -11.79 -23.95
CA SER A 29 8.08 -10.52 -23.90
C SER A 29 9.57 -10.69 -24.15
N TYR A 30 10.18 -11.77 -23.62
CA TYR A 30 11.57 -12.14 -23.84
C TYR A 30 11.86 -12.38 -25.34
N LYS A 31 11.03 -13.18 -26.01
CA LYS A 31 11.17 -13.43 -27.45
C LYS A 31 11.08 -12.13 -28.26
N MET A 32 10.21 -11.22 -27.87
CA MET A 32 10.05 -9.94 -28.57
C MET A 32 11.26 -9.04 -28.37
N ALA A 33 11.74 -8.87 -27.15
CA ALA A 33 12.91 -8.06 -26.84
C ALA A 33 14.15 -8.58 -27.60
N THR A 34 14.41 -9.88 -27.53
CA THR A 34 15.57 -10.51 -28.18
C THR A 34 15.49 -10.47 -29.71
N ARG A 35 14.30 -10.60 -30.33
CA ARG A 35 14.10 -10.43 -31.78
C ARG A 35 14.37 -9.00 -32.25
N LYS A 36 14.21 -8.01 -31.37
CA LYS A 36 14.55 -6.61 -31.63
C LYS A 36 16.03 -6.29 -31.41
N GLY A 37 16.84 -7.30 -31.06
CA GLY A 37 18.25 -7.14 -30.79
C GLY A 37 18.58 -6.58 -29.41
N TYR A 38 17.60 -6.53 -28.53
CA TYR A 38 17.86 -6.07 -27.14
C TYR A 38 18.66 -7.13 -26.39
N ASP A 39 19.80 -6.71 -25.84
CA ASP A 39 20.64 -7.56 -25.02
C ASP A 39 20.23 -7.49 -23.55
N ILE A 40 19.64 -8.57 -23.07
CA ILE A 40 19.23 -8.71 -21.67
C ILE A 40 20.44 -9.21 -20.88
N THR A 41 21.15 -8.33 -20.21
CA THR A 41 22.36 -8.65 -19.44
C THR A 41 22.05 -9.26 -18.06
N ASP A 42 20.93 -8.84 -17.45
CA ASP A 42 20.42 -9.39 -16.17
C ASP A 42 18.98 -9.87 -16.38
N ILE A 43 18.84 -11.18 -16.54
CA ILE A 43 17.53 -11.80 -16.78
C ILE A 43 16.60 -11.70 -15.57
N SER A 44 17.13 -11.72 -14.34
CA SER A 44 16.32 -11.61 -13.11
C SER A 44 15.72 -10.21 -13.00
N LEU A 45 16.56 -9.18 -13.10
CA LEU A 45 16.13 -7.79 -13.04
C LEU A 45 15.15 -7.46 -14.18
N TRP A 46 15.43 -7.98 -15.41
CA TRP A 46 14.54 -7.75 -16.54
C TRP A 46 13.18 -8.41 -16.37
N CYS A 47 13.11 -9.63 -15.84
CA CYS A 47 11.83 -10.29 -15.57
C CYS A 47 11.04 -9.59 -14.47
N ASP A 48 11.70 -9.12 -13.42
CA ASP A 48 11.04 -8.33 -12.36
C ASP A 48 10.51 -7.00 -12.92
N TYR A 49 11.27 -6.36 -13.80
CA TYR A 49 10.83 -5.16 -14.51
C TYR A 49 9.60 -5.42 -15.40
N VAL A 50 9.57 -6.53 -16.16
CA VAL A 50 8.42 -6.91 -17.00
C VAL A 50 7.17 -7.22 -16.11
N ASP A 51 7.35 -7.84 -14.96
CA ASP A 51 6.25 -8.05 -14.03
C ASP A 51 5.66 -6.73 -13.51
N MET A 52 6.52 -5.75 -13.18
CA MET A 52 6.06 -4.41 -12.80
C MET A 52 5.31 -3.71 -13.94
N LEU A 53 5.78 -3.81 -15.19
CA LEU A 53 5.08 -3.27 -16.34
C LEU A 53 3.66 -3.85 -16.46
N ARG A 54 3.51 -5.16 -16.26
CA ARG A 54 2.21 -5.84 -16.27
C ARG A 54 1.28 -5.33 -15.18
N ARG A 55 1.79 -5.21 -13.95
CA ARG A 55 1.02 -4.68 -12.80
C ARG A 55 0.60 -3.23 -13.01
N LEU A 56 1.40 -2.45 -13.70
CA LEU A 56 1.10 -1.07 -14.09
C LEU A 56 0.26 -0.97 -15.37
N ASN A 57 -0.26 -2.08 -15.90
CA ASN A 57 -1.04 -2.16 -17.14
C ASN A 57 -0.31 -1.55 -18.35
N LYS A 58 1.03 -1.62 -18.39
CA LYS A 58 1.81 -1.23 -19.56
C LYS A 58 1.84 -2.36 -20.57
N ASP A 59 1.94 -2.01 -21.85
CA ASP A 59 2.00 -3.00 -22.93
C ASP A 59 3.33 -3.78 -22.89
N THR A 60 3.27 -5.01 -22.40
CA THR A 60 4.40 -5.95 -22.34
C THR A 60 4.70 -6.63 -23.69
N HIS A 61 4.12 -6.14 -24.78
CA HIS A 61 4.42 -6.54 -26.17
C HIS A 61 5.07 -5.41 -26.96
N SER A 62 5.19 -4.22 -26.42
CA SER A 62 5.80 -3.08 -27.08
C SER A 62 7.31 -3.01 -26.80
N PRO A 63 8.15 -2.96 -27.84
CA PRO A 63 9.60 -2.76 -27.67
C PRO A 63 9.96 -1.48 -26.90
N LYS A 64 9.10 -0.46 -26.96
CA LYS A 64 9.25 0.79 -26.20
C LYS A 64 9.40 0.56 -24.70
N TYR A 65 8.67 -0.43 -24.16
CA TYR A 65 8.75 -0.80 -22.76
C TYR A 65 9.73 -1.93 -22.50
N LEU A 66 9.83 -2.90 -23.43
CA LEU A 66 10.65 -4.11 -23.22
C LEU A 66 12.15 -3.89 -23.37
N CYS A 67 12.57 -2.82 -24.07
CA CYS A 67 13.94 -2.56 -24.43
C CYS A 67 14.43 -1.20 -23.89
N PRO A 68 14.43 -0.99 -22.55
CA PRO A 68 14.90 0.27 -21.98
C PRO A 68 16.40 0.47 -22.24
N ALA A 69 16.83 1.72 -22.44
CA ALA A 69 18.24 2.03 -22.61
C ALA A 69 19.05 1.79 -21.32
N ASP A 70 18.42 2.05 -20.16
CA ASP A 70 18.94 1.74 -18.82
C ASP A 70 17.90 0.92 -18.08
N LEU A 71 18.13 -0.38 -17.99
CA LEU A 71 17.22 -1.30 -17.33
C LEU A 71 17.10 -1.02 -15.82
N LYS A 72 18.20 -0.69 -15.16
CA LYS A 72 18.20 -0.44 -13.72
C LYS A 72 17.41 0.83 -13.38
N ALA A 73 17.65 1.91 -14.10
CA ALA A 73 16.94 3.17 -13.89
C ALA A 73 15.42 3.02 -14.16
N GLU A 74 15.04 2.32 -15.25
CA GLU A 74 13.63 2.09 -15.55
C GLU A 74 12.96 1.13 -14.54
N HIS A 75 13.65 0.10 -14.09
CA HIS A 75 13.19 -0.79 -13.01
C HIS A 75 12.87 0.03 -11.74
N ASP A 76 13.80 0.84 -11.26
CA ASP A 76 13.63 1.65 -10.05
C ASP A 76 12.49 2.67 -10.20
N ARG A 77 12.34 3.25 -11.39
CA ARG A 77 11.23 4.13 -11.72
C ARG A 77 9.87 3.42 -11.65
N ARG A 78 9.76 2.20 -12.20
CA ARG A 78 8.50 1.43 -12.16
C ARG A 78 8.20 0.94 -10.75
N HIS A 79 9.21 0.58 -9.99
CA HIS A 79 9.03 0.23 -8.58
C HIS A 79 8.42 1.39 -7.78
N THR A 80 8.94 2.60 -7.97
CA THR A 80 8.40 3.82 -7.34
C THR A 80 6.96 4.12 -7.81
N GLU A 81 6.68 3.98 -9.12
CA GLU A 81 5.33 4.16 -9.69
C GLU A 81 4.33 3.17 -9.07
N LEU A 82 4.72 1.89 -8.96
CA LEU A 82 3.88 0.84 -8.39
C LEU A 82 3.60 1.05 -6.88
N ASN A 83 4.61 1.48 -6.12
CA ASN A 83 4.43 1.77 -4.70
C ASN A 83 3.46 2.93 -4.48
N ARG A 84 3.59 4.01 -5.25
CA ARG A 84 2.65 5.15 -5.21
C ARG A 84 1.22 4.75 -5.58
N GLN A 85 1.06 3.83 -6.53
CA GLN A 85 -0.26 3.32 -6.88
C GLN A 85 -0.87 2.52 -5.72
N ARG A 86 -0.11 1.62 -5.10
CA ARG A 86 -0.54 0.85 -3.93
C ARG A 86 -0.93 1.75 -2.74
N GLU A 87 -0.10 2.74 -2.44
CA GLU A 87 -0.39 3.71 -1.38
C GLU A 87 -1.72 4.44 -1.63
N ARG A 88 -1.99 4.84 -2.88
CA ARG A 88 -3.27 5.48 -3.25
C ARG A 88 -4.45 4.54 -3.10
N GLU A 89 -4.32 3.29 -3.57
CA GLU A 89 -5.36 2.26 -3.45
C GLU A 89 -5.66 1.93 -1.97
N GLU A 90 -4.62 1.85 -1.12
CA GLU A 90 -4.79 1.65 0.32
C GLU A 90 -5.51 2.82 1.00
N ILE A 91 -5.15 4.05 0.66
CA ILE A 91 -5.81 5.25 1.17
C ILE A 91 -7.28 5.27 0.75
N GLU A 92 -7.58 5.00 -0.52
CA GLU A 92 -8.94 4.96 -1.05
C GLU A 92 -9.78 3.87 -0.36
N GLN A 93 -9.22 2.67 -0.17
CA GLN A 93 -9.90 1.58 0.54
C GLN A 93 -10.20 1.95 2.00
N LYS A 94 -9.24 2.58 2.70
CA LYS A 94 -9.44 3.04 4.07
C LYS A 94 -10.52 4.11 4.17
N GLN A 95 -10.54 5.07 3.24
CA GLN A 95 -11.58 6.10 3.19
C GLN A 95 -12.96 5.52 2.90
N LYS A 96 -13.04 4.57 1.96
CA LYS A 96 -14.30 3.88 1.64
C LYS A 96 -14.84 3.13 2.86
N LYS A 97 -13.98 2.37 3.53
CA LYS A 97 -14.35 1.67 4.76
C LYS A 97 -14.83 2.64 5.85
N ALA A 98 -14.14 3.76 6.04
CA ALA A 98 -14.55 4.77 7.01
C ALA A 98 -15.95 5.33 6.73
N MET A 99 -16.30 5.52 5.45
CA MET A 99 -17.64 5.98 5.06
C MET A 99 -18.71 4.90 5.29
N GLU A 100 -18.40 3.64 4.99
CA GLU A 100 -19.34 2.52 5.20
C GLU A 100 -19.63 2.29 6.70
N ASP A 101 -18.63 2.42 7.55
CA ASP A 101 -18.74 2.18 8.99
C ASP A 101 -19.34 3.38 9.76
N GLU A 102 -19.40 4.57 9.17
CA GLU A 102 -19.80 5.81 9.84
C GLU A 102 -21.21 5.73 10.47
N LYS A 103 -22.16 5.07 9.79
CA LYS A 103 -23.52 4.92 10.29
C LYS A 103 -23.52 4.09 11.58
N ARG A 104 -22.86 2.95 11.58
CA ARG A 104 -22.75 2.05 12.73
C ARG A 104 -22.03 2.72 13.90
N PHE A 105 -20.96 3.45 13.61
CA PHE A 105 -20.23 4.22 14.59
C PHE A 105 -21.15 5.23 15.31
N LYS A 106 -21.93 6.01 14.55
CA LYS A 106 -22.88 6.97 15.13
C LYS A 106 -23.93 6.30 16.00
N GLU A 107 -24.47 5.16 15.58
CA GLU A 107 -25.42 4.39 16.37
C GLU A 107 -24.84 3.98 17.73
N LEU A 108 -23.54 3.62 17.77
CA LEU A 108 -22.85 3.17 18.99
C LEU A 108 -22.38 4.32 19.89
N LYS A 109 -21.88 5.42 19.31
CA LYS A 109 -21.06 6.41 20.01
C LYS A 109 -21.65 7.80 20.07
N SER A 110 -22.73 8.12 19.36
CA SER A 110 -23.28 9.49 19.30
C SER A 110 -23.65 10.07 20.68
N LYS A 111 -23.96 9.24 21.66
CA LYS A 111 -24.25 9.67 23.04
C LYS A 111 -23.05 10.30 23.76
N PHE A 112 -21.83 10.11 23.23
CA PHE A 112 -20.59 10.67 23.79
C PHE A 112 -20.09 11.88 23.03
N PHE A 113 -20.74 12.27 21.92
CA PHE A 113 -20.32 13.41 21.12
C PHE A 113 -20.47 14.71 21.90
N GLY A 114 -19.57 15.66 21.65
CA GLY A 114 -19.49 16.93 22.37
C GLY A 114 -18.72 16.86 23.68
N ILE A 115 -18.28 15.68 24.14
CA ILE A 115 -17.46 15.57 25.35
C ILE A 115 -16.08 16.12 25.05
N HIS A 116 -15.69 17.15 25.79
CA HIS A 116 -14.37 17.74 25.74
C HIS A 116 -13.92 18.21 27.13
N PHE A 117 -12.62 18.21 27.35
CA PHE A 117 -11.98 18.65 28.57
C PHE A 117 -10.82 19.59 28.22
N THR A 118 -10.52 20.55 29.07
CA THR A 118 -9.34 21.39 28.93
C THR A 118 -8.86 21.92 30.28
N ASP A 119 -7.55 22.07 30.44
CA ASP A 119 -6.92 22.79 31.54
C ASP A 119 -6.42 24.19 31.09
N GLY A 120 -6.79 24.63 29.87
CA GLY A 120 -6.35 25.85 29.25
C GLY A 120 -5.13 25.67 28.32
N THR A 121 -4.39 24.59 28.47
CA THR A 121 -3.22 24.25 27.62
C THR A 121 -3.48 23.02 26.79
N ILE A 122 -3.90 21.95 27.44
CA ILE A 122 -4.27 20.68 26.81
C ILE A 122 -5.77 20.68 26.55
N GLN A 123 -6.14 20.26 25.38
CA GLN A 123 -7.53 20.02 24.97
C GLN A 123 -7.71 18.54 24.68
N VAL A 124 -8.68 17.90 25.29
CA VAL A 124 -9.03 16.50 25.06
C VAL A 124 -10.47 16.46 24.57
N HIS A 125 -10.72 15.76 23.47
CA HIS A 125 -12.06 15.59 22.91
C HIS A 125 -12.27 14.17 22.41
N VAL A 126 -13.52 13.72 22.43
CA VAL A 126 -13.93 12.45 21.85
C VAL A 126 -13.82 12.54 20.34
N LEU A 127 -13.32 11.47 19.70
CA LEU A 127 -13.38 11.37 18.24
C LEU A 127 -14.83 11.10 17.80
N GLU A 128 -15.37 11.96 16.95
CA GLU A 128 -16.80 11.99 16.60
C GLU A 128 -17.14 11.40 15.22
N SER A 129 -16.13 10.93 14.51
CA SER A 129 -16.30 10.27 13.22
C SER A 129 -15.28 9.17 12.98
N VAL A 130 -15.64 8.20 12.14
CA VAL A 130 -14.68 7.15 11.71
C VAL A 130 -13.52 7.77 10.94
N ARG A 131 -13.76 8.86 10.23
CA ARG A 131 -12.71 9.64 9.57
C ARG A 131 -11.70 10.22 10.56
N GLU A 132 -12.15 10.77 11.68
CA GLU A 132 -11.25 11.25 12.74
C GLU A 132 -10.37 10.14 13.30
N HIS A 133 -10.91 8.91 13.49
CA HIS A 133 -10.13 7.74 13.90
C HIS A 133 -9.06 7.36 12.84
N LEU A 134 -9.39 7.50 11.55
CA LEU A 134 -8.43 7.29 10.47
C LEU A 134 -7.29 8.33 10.52
N GLU A 135 -7.65 9.60 10.68
CA GLU A 135 -6.69 10.72 10.77
C GLU A 135 -5.83 10.62 12.04
N GLU A 136 -6.42 10.25 13.16
CA GLU A 136 -5.72 10.01 14.43
C GLU A 136 -4.68 8.91 14.28
N GLY A 137 -5.11 7.72 13.79
CA GLY A 137 -4.21 6.60 13.57
C GLY A 137 -3.06 6.91 12.61
N ALA A 138 -3.34 7.68 11.55
CA ALA A 138 -2.33 8.09 10.58
C ALA A 138 -1.32 9.10 11.17
N THR A 139 -1.80 10.05 11.98
CA THR A 139 -0.96 11.10 12.57
C THR A 139 -0.13 10.58 13.74
N MET A 140 -0.72 9.75 14.58
CA MET A 140 -0.09 9.22 15.80
C MET A 140 0.62 7.88 15.58
N HIS A 141 0.59 7.33 14.35
CA HIS A 141 1.24 6.08 13.95
C HIS A 141 0.82 4.85 14.75
N HIS A 142 -0.48 4.72 15.03
CA HIS A 142 -1.03 3.55 15.76
C HIS A 142 -2.29 2.97 15.08
N CYS A 143 -2.74 1.83 15.61
CA CYS A 143 -3.75 0.99 14.94
C CYS A 143 -5.20 1.30 15.35
N VAL A 144 -5.53 2.47 15.89
CA VAL A 144 -6.87 2.79 16.36
C VAL A 144 -7.95 2.65 15.30
N PHE A 145 -7.63 2.98 14.04
CA PHE A 145 -8.53 2.78 12.92
C PHE A 145 -8.49 1.33 12.41
N SER A 146 -7.30 0.77 12.16
CA SER A 146 -7.15 -0.57 11.56
C SER A 146 -7.67 -1.69 12.45
N ASN A 147 -7.67 -1.51 13.77
CA ASN A 147 -8.23 -2.45 14.74
C ASN A 147 -9.68 -2.12 15.12
N GLU A 148 -10.34 -1.23 14.36
CA GLU A 148 -11.77 -0.91 14.46
C GLU A 148 -12.23 -0.51 15.88
N TYR A 149 -11.39 0.23 16.62
CA TYR A 149 -11.73 0.68 17.98
C TYR A 149 -13.03 1.50 18.01
N TYR A 150 -13.36 2.20 16.94
CA TYR A 150 -14.60 2.94 16.78
C TYR A 150 -15.87 2.06 16.81
N LEU A 151 -15.75 0.74 16.52
CA LEU A 151 -16.86 -0.21 16.59
C LEU A 151 -16.91 -1.04 17.88
N LYS A 152 -15.89 -0.93 18.76
CA LYS A 152 -15.90 -1.63 20.04
C LYS A 152 -16.88 -0.94 20.98
N GLU A 153 -17.85 -1.69 21.52
CA GLU A 153 -18.90 -1.15 22.39
C GLU A 153 -18.35 -0.59 23.71
N ASP A 154 -17.30 -1.20 24.21
CA ASP A 154 -16.69 -0.92 25.52
C ASP A 154 -15.50 0.06 25.48
N SER A 155 -15.14 0.57 24.31
CA SER A 155 -13.99 1.47 24.13
C SER A 155 -14.44 2.83 23.62
N LEU A 156 -13.94 3.91 24.18
CA LEU A 156 -14.12 5.28 23.72
C LEU A 156 -12.75 5.91 23.47
N ILE A 157 -12.56 6.46 22.28
CA ILE A 157 -11.28 7.06 21.88
C ILE A 157 -11.39 8.58 21.93
N LEU A 158 -10.40 9.18 22.57
CA LEU A 158 -10.23 10.62 22.66
C LEU A 158 -8.87 11.03 22.08
N SER A 159 -8.80 12.23 21.55
CA SER A 159 -7.56 12.87 21.11
C SER A 159 -7.18 14.00 22.04
N ALA A 160 -5.94 14.01 22.51
CA ALA A 160 -5.36 15.11 23.28
C ALA A 160 -4.52 16.00 22.37
N THR A 161 -4.71 17.31 22.46
CA THR A 161 -4.04 18.30 21.62
C THR A 161 -3.50 19.47 22.44
N ILE A 162 -2.38 20.05 21.95
CA ILE A 162 -1.84 21.36 22.41
C ILE A 162 -1.71 22.26 21.21
N GLY A 163 -2.36 23.42 21.24
CA GLY A 163 -2.34 24.36 20.12
C GLY A 163 -2.84 23.76 18.81
N GLY A 164 -3.78 22.82 18.87
CA GLY A 164 -4.34 22.11 17.72
C GLY A 164 -3.45 20.96 17.18
N LYS A 165 -2.29 20.70 17.78
CA LYS A 165 -1.42 19.59 17.42
C LYS A 165 -1.72 18.38 18.31
N ARG A 166 -1.97 17.21 17.71
CA ARG A 166 -2.18 15.95 18.44
C ARG A 166 -0.92 15.57 19.20
N ILE A 167 -1.07 15.22 20.47
CA ILE A 167 0.02 14.81 21.37
C ILE A 167 -0.18 13.40 21.91
N GLU A 168 -1.45 12.97 22.10
CA GLU A 168 -1.75 11.64 22.61
C GLU A 168 -3.14 11.18 22.19
N THR A 169 -3.29 9.87 22.04
CA THR A 169 -4.58 9.20 21.85
C THR A 169 -4.91 8.40 23.10
N ILE A 170 -6.08 8.63 23.65
CA ILE A 170 -6.52 8.07 24.91
C ILE A 170 -7.65 7.08 24.64
N GLU A 171 -7.53 5.86 25.14
CA GLU A 171 -8.63 4.88 25.20
C GLU A 171 -9.23 4.87 26.60
N VAL A 172 -10.54 5.03 26.68
CA VAL A 172 -11.31 4.89 27.92
C VAL A 172 -12.16 3.64 27.83
N SER A 173 -12.00 2.74 28.81
CA SER A 173 -12.91 1.60 28.98
C SER A 173 -14.26 2.09 29.50
N LEU A 174 -15.32 1.84 28.73
CA LEU A 174 -16.69 2.21 29.15
C LEU A 174 -17.28 1.25 30.17
N GLN A 175 -16.60 0.13 30.47
CA GLN A 175 -17.01 -0.81 31.52
C GLN A 175 -16.45 -0.41 32.88
N THR A 176 -15.16 -0.06 32.95
CA THR A 176 -14.47 0.27 34.20
C THR A 176 -14.32 1.76 34.44
N LEU A 177 -14.49 2.58 33.40
CA LEU A 177 -14.18 4.03 33.35
C LEU A 177 -12.71 4.35 33.62
N GLU A 178 -11.83 3.40 33.33
CA GLU A 178 -10.37 3.55 33.41
C GLU A 178 -9.76 3.90 32.04
N VAL A 179 -8.61 4.54 32.09
CA VAL A 179 -7.78 4.92 30.95
C VAL A 179 -6.64 3.92 30.78
#